data_7e43e2d89df168310c1e499edff5cda9
#
_entry.id   7e43e2d89df168310c1e499edff5cda9
#
_cell.length_a   1.000
_cell.length_b   1.000
_cell.length_c   1.000
_cell.angle_alpha   90.00
_cell.angle_beta   90.00
_cell.angle_gamma   90.00
#
_symmetry.space_group_name_H-M   'P 1'
#
loop_
_entity.id
_entity.type
_entity.pdbx_description
1 polymer ?
#
loop_
_entity_poly.entity_id
_entity_poly.type
_entity_poly.pdbx_seq_one_letter_code
_entity_poly.pdbx_strand_id
1 'polypeptide(L)'
;MFQPNFASVEWRVVSLALLLSLPNTAQADPLDKEISNLLQQRFSIAVLLSDTDAIAFGIGDFDPNALFDTANPEFGTDESINERRSKSVYVLPYTTNFDIEGSEDLHELSFKAFTIQTENDLKLFGTSKDLLKERTYGASIGYGYLYKASENVTLSTRTTTHLMRYENSFSTDNKLSSIIGRILDGRAVNVSAWAAIVQPSIKAKYTSPTSWGKWHASSTLNSFIGHSCGSANNGNIGNPKGWYLSNEITGYYNIYHGEQALFTGIKRVDLSHDLSDELGSPHYYEASIGWLFYAPKPFDWLDNFGIGVNFNYGSTLRGGSIQLYYNKQ
;
A
#
# COMPACT_ATOMS: atom_id res chain seq x y z
N MET A 1 0.54 22.56 18.81
CA MET A 1 -0.42 21.49 19.12
C MET A 1 -1.43 21.48 17.99
N PHE A 2 -1.07 20.82 16.86
CA PHE A 2 -1.93 20.70 15.68
C PHE A 2 -2.64 19.34 15.80
N GLN A 3 -3.95 19.37 16.01
CA GLN A 3 -4.78 18.18 15.82
C GLN A 3 -4.93 17.95 14.31
N PRO A 4 -4.50 16.82 13.75
CA PRO A 4 -4.87 16.46 12.38
C PRO A 4 -6.35 16.09 12.38
N ASN A 5 -7.14 16.87 11.67
CA ASN A 5 -8.56 16.61 11.44
C ASN A 5 -8.73 15.33 10.62
N PHE A 6 -9.32 14.31 11.24
CA PHE A 6 -9.64 12.99 10.67
C PHE A 6 -10.80 12.98 9.65
N ALA A 7 -11.08 14.08 9.00
CA ALA A 7 -12.18 14.24 8.07
C ALA A 7 -11.74 14.21 6.58
N SER A 8 -10.69 13.44 6.22
CA SER A 8 -10.08 13.65 4.91
C SER A 8 -10.98 13.29 3.71
N VAL A 9 -11.82 12.28 3.80
CA VAL A 9 -12.73 11.89 2.71
C VAL A 9 -14.03 12.69 2.75
N GLU A 10 -14.64 12.85 3.92
CA GLU A 10 -15.89 13.63 4.08
C GLU A 10 -15.69 15.10 3.70
N TRP A 11 -14.57 15.72 4.12
CA TRP A 11 -14.24 17.11 3.75
C TRP A 11 -13.91 17.27 2.26
N ARG A 12 -13.32 16.29 1.62
CA ARG A 12 -13.04 16.35 0.18
C ARG A 12 -14.33 16.26 -0.64
N VAL A 13 -15.29 15.44 -0.24
CA VAL A 13 -16.60 15.36 -0.91
C VAL A 13 -17.45 16.61 -0.63
N VAL A 14 -17.41 17.14 0.60
CA VAL A 14 -18.07 18.42 0.95
C VAL A 14 -17.41 19.60 0.23
N SER A 15 -16.08 19.62 0.11
CA SER A 15 -15.34 20.62 -0.67
C SER A 15 -15.67 20.52 -2.16
N LEU A 16 -15.86 19.32 -2.69
CA LEU A 16 -16.30 19.07 -4.05
C LEU A 16 -17.71 19.64 -4.29
N ALA A 17 -18.62 19.48 -3.33
CA ALA A 17 -19.98 20.02 -3.40
C ALA A 17 -20.04 21.56 -3.32
N LEU A 18 -19.13 22.18 -2.57
CA LEU A 18 -19.02 23.65 -2.46
C LEU A 18 -18.44 24.29 -3.74
N LEU A 19 -17.58 23.60 -4.49
CA LEU A 19 -17.02 24.08 -5.76
C LEU A 19 -18.07 24.15 -6.89
N LEU A 20 -19.20 23.43 -6.76
CA LEU A 20 -20.32 23.47 -7.73
C LEU A 20 -21.06 24.82 -7.75
N SER A 21 -20.81 25.72 -6.80
CA SER A 21 -21.51 27.00 -6.66
C SER A 21 -20.75 28.21 -7.25
N LEU A 22 -19.59 28.02 -7.87
CA LEU A 22 -18.79 29.13 -8.43
C LEU A 22 -19.12 29.39 -9.92
N PRO A 23 -19.19 30.65 -10.37
CA PRO A 23 -19.50 30.97 -11.76
C PRO A 23 -18.33 30.59 -12.69
N ASN A 24 -18.67 29.96 -13.82
CA ASN A 24 -17.74 29.51 -14.87
C ASN A 24 -16.97 30.68 -15.48
N THR A 25 -15.67 30.75 -15.19
CA THR A 25 -14.69 31.39 -16.04
C THR A 25 -13.92 30.28 -16.77
N ALA A 26 -13.47 30.51 -18.01
CA ALA A 26 -12.87 29.54 -18.93
C ALA A 26 -11.46 29.03 -18.51
N GLN A 27 -11.26 28.77 -17.23
CA GLN A 27 -10.18 27.96 -16.68
C GLN A 27 -10.71 26.54 -16.48
N ALA A 28 -9.85 25.52 -16.62
CA ALA A 28 -10.20 24.14 -16.32
C ALA A 28 -11.00 24.09 -15.00
N ASP A 29 -12.20 23.52 -15.04
CA ASP A 29 -13.14 23.49 -13.91
C ASP A 29 -12.36 23.04 -12.66
N PRO A 30 -12.31 23.85 -11.58
CA PRO A 30 -11.61 23.48 -10.36
C PRO A 30 -11.99 22.08 -9.87
N LEU A 31 -13.24 21.69 -10.09
CA LEU A 31 -13.76 20.37 -9.77
C LEU A 31 -13.08 19.26 -10.60
N ASP A 32 -12.88 19.48 -11.91
CA ASP A 32 -12.19 18.50 -12.77
C ASP A 32 -10.75 18.26 -12.32
N LYS A 33 -10.08 19.31 -11.88
CA LYS A 33 -8.71 19.22 -11.36
C LYS A 33 -8.66 18.43 -10.05
N GLU A 34 -9.58 18.68 -9.12
CA GLU A 34 -9.66 17.94 -7.85
C GLU A 34 -9.99 16.45 -8.07
N ILE A 35 -10.93 16.15 -8.97
CA ILE A 35 -11.26 14.77 -9.34
C ILE A 35 -10.04 14.09 -10.00
N SER A 36 -9.34 14.80 -10.89
CA SER A 36 -8.12 14.31 -11.53
C SER A 36 -7.04 13.96 -10.50
N ASN A 37 -6.81 14.83 -9.51
CA ASN A 37 -5.86 14.60 -8.41
C ASN A 37 -6.28 13.40 -7.55
N LEU A 38 -7.55 13.29 -7.23
CA LEU A 38 -8.06 12.17 -6.45
C LEU A 38 -7.84 10.82 -7.16
N LEU A 39 -8.16 10.74 -8.45
CA LEU A 39 -7.94 9.52 -9.24
C LEU A 39 -6.45 9.18 -9.38
N GLN A 40 -5.59 10.20 -9.57
CA GLN A 40 -4.14 10.04 -9.54
C GLN A 40 -3.66 9.44 -8.21
N GLN A 41 -4.15 9.95 -7.08
CA GLN A 41 -3.80 9.47 -5.75
C GLN A 41 -4.23 8.03 -5.53
N ARG A 42 -5.43 7.61 -6.03
CA ARG A 42 -5.89 6.22 -5.93
C ARG A 42 -4.93 5.22 -6.60
N PHE A 43 -4.40 5.56 -7.77
CA PHE A 43 -3.38 4.74 -8.42
C PHE A 43 -2.04 4.79 -7.69
N SER A 44 -1.62 5.96 -7.21
CA SER A 44 -0.35 6.13 -6.50
C SER A 44 -0.32 5.33 -5.19
N ILE A 45 -1.40 5.39 -4.40
CA ILE A 45 -1.49 4.61 -3.16
C ILE A 45 -1.57 3.10 -3.44
N ALA A 46 -2.18 2.70 -4.57
CA ALA A 46 -2.23 1.29 -4.95
C ALA A 46 -0.84 0.72 -5.24
N VAL A 47 0.09 1.50 -5.81
CA VAL A 47 1.51 1.10 -5.96
C VAL A 47 2.11 0.82 -4.58
N LEU A 48 1.98 1.74 -3.62
CA LEU A 48 2.54 1.61 -2.28
C LEU A 48 1.93 0.41 -1.52
N LEU A 49 0.60 0.30 -1.49
CA LEU A 49 -0.09 -0.76 -0.74
C LEU A 49 0.11 -2.16 -1.34
N SER A 50 0.35 -2.26 -2.64
CA SER A 50 0.70 -3.52 -3.30
C SER A 50 2.18 -3.89 -3.18
N ASP A 51 3.05 -2.99 -2.71
CA ASP A 51 4.49 -3.25 -2.55
C ASP A 51 4.76 -3.94 -1.21
N THR A 52 4.28 -5.17 -1.09
CA THR A 52 4.53 -6.06 0.05
C THR A 52 5.05 -7.40 -0.43
N ASP A 53 5.97 -7.98 0.33
CA ASP A 53 6.49 -9.33 0.13
C ASP A 53 5.66 -10.37 0.93
N ALA A 54 4.67 -9.93 1.71
CA ALA A 54 3.74 -10.80 2.42
C ALA A 54 2.47 -11.00 1.61
N ILE A 55 1.88 -12.19 1.71
CA ILE A 55 0.50 -12.38 1.27
C ILE A 55 -0.39 -11.64 2.27
N ALA A 56 -0.88 -10.48 1.86
CA ALA A 56 -1.84 -9.74 2.66
C ALA A 56 -3.24 -10.28 2.37
N PHE A 57 -3.82 -10.93 3.36
CA PHE A 57 -5.24 -11.24 3.35
C PHE A 57 -5.86 -10.43 4.45
N GLY A 58 -6.45 -9.34 4.36
CA GLY A 58 -7.16 -8.54 5.36
C GLY A 58 -7.66 -9.29 6.63
N ILE A 59 -6.83 -10.17 7.18
CA ILE A 59 -7.16 -11.07 8.26
C ILE A 59 -6.82 -10.38 9.58
N GLY A 60 -7.86 -10.02 10.33
CA GLY A 60 -7.71 -9.74 11.75
C GLY A 60 -7.01 -8.43 12.09
N ASP A 61 -7.51 -7.30 11.59
CA ASP A 61 -7.12 -5.99 12.13
C ASP A 61 -7.59 -5.85 13.58
N PHE A 62 -6.72 -5.35 14.44
CA PHE A 62 -6.98 -5.18 15.87
C PHE A 62 -6.39 -3.86 16.40
N ASP A 63 -6.92 -3.40 17.53
CA ASP A 63 -6.36 -2.26 18.28
C ASP A 63 -5.24 -2.75 19.20
N PRO A 64 -3.97 -2.32 18.98
CA PRO A 64 -2.89 -2.61 19.91
C PRO A 64 -3.14 -2.11 21.31
N ASN A 65 -3.87 -0.99 21.49
CA ASN A 65 -4.19 -0.45 22.82
C ASN A 65 -5.07 -1.40 23.61
N ALA A 66 -6.01 -2.07 22.96
CA ALA A 66 -6.87 -3.07 23.63
C ALA A 66 -6.08 -4.28 24.12
N LEU A 67 -4.95 -4.62 23.46
CA LEU A 67 -4.09 -5.73 23.87
C LEU A 67 -3.06 -5.36 24.93
N PHE A 68 -2.48 -4.15 24.84
CA PHE A 68 -1.35 -3.73 25.68
C PHE A 68 -1.69 -2.66 26.70
N ASP A 69 -2.96 -2.21 26.76
CA ASP A 69 -3.46 -1.19 27.68
C ASP A 69 -2.59 0.09 27.72
N THR A 70 -2.13 0.52 26.53
CA THR A 70 -1.23 1.67 26.42
C THR A 70 -1.96 2.99 26.43
N ALA A 71 -3.25 3.01 26.09
CA ALA A 71 -4.11 4.21 25.95
C ALA A 71 -3.50 5.30 25.05
N ASN A 72 -2.63 4.91 24.11
CA ASN A 72 -1.96 5.84 23.21
C ASN A 72 -2.66 5.85 21.84
N PRO A 73 -3.36 6.96 21.47
CA PRO A 73 -4.10 7.03 20.20
C PRO A 73 -3.20 6.88 18.96
N GLU A 74 -1.88 7.02 19.11
CA GLU A 74 -0.94 6.82 18.00
C GLU A 74 -0.75 5.34 17.62
N PHE A 75 -1.07 4.40 18.52
CA PHE A 75 -1.02 2.96 18.22
C PHE A 75 -2.30 2.41 17.59
N GLY A 76 -3.40 3.15 17.66
CA GLY A 76 -4.67 2.79 17.08
C GLY A 76 -5.83 3.49 17.78
N THR A 77 -6.92 3.65 17.06
CA THR A 77 -8.21 4.13 17.56
C THR A 77 -9.31 3.33 16.87
N ASP A 78 -10.50 3.32 17.43
CA ASP A 78 -11.66 2.65 16.79
C ASP A 78 -11.88 3.15 15.36
N GLU A 79 -11.66 4.46 15.10
CA GLU A 79 -11.76 5.04 13.77
C GLU A 79 -10.69 4.48 12.83
N SER A 80 -9.42 4.41 13.27
CA SER A 80 -8.33 3.89 12.43
C SER A 80 -8.52 2.41 12.12
N ILE A 81 -9.07 1.62 13.05
CA ILE A 81 -9.38 0.21 12.85
C ILE A 81 -10.53 0.06 11.86
N ASN A 82 -11.57 0.88 11.98
CA ASN A 82 -12.68 0.89 11.03
C ASN A 82 -12.19 1.28 9.63
N GLU A 83 -11.28 2.24 9.52
CA GLU A 83 -10.66 2.63 8.25
C GLU A 83 -9.81 1.49 7.66
N ARG A 84 -9.04 0.77 8.47
CA ARG A 84 -8.30 -0.43 8.02
C ARG A 84 -9.24 -1.54 7.55
N ARG A 85 -10.29 -1.82 8.31
CA ARG A 85 -11.32 -2.82 7.94
C ARG A 85 -12.10 -2.41 6.70
N SER A 86 -12.25 -1.12 6.46
CA SER A 86 -12.85 -0.61 5.23
C SER A 86 -11.93 -0.81 4.01
N LYS A 87 -10.60 -0.96 4.23
CA LYS A 87 -9.60 -1.18 3.18
C LYS A 87 -9.09 -2.62 3.23
N SER A 88 -9.55 -3.45 2.33
CA SER A 88 -9.05 -4.82 2.18
C SER A 88 -7.97 -4.86 1.10
N VAL A 89 -6.76 -5.25 1.47
CA VAL A 89 -5.62 -5.39 0.56
C VAL A 89 -5.28 -6.87 0.42
N TYR A 90 -5.33 -7.38 -0.80
CA TYR A 90 -4.95 -8.74 -1.13
C TYR A 90 -3.82 -8.68 -2.15
N VAL A 91 -2.68 -9.29 -1.84
CA VAL A 91 -1.51 -9.33 -2.71
C VAL A 91 -1.00 -10.75 -2.79
N LEU A 92 -0.76 -11.21 -4.00
CA LEU A 92 -0.13 -12.50 -4.29
C LEU A 92 1.18 -12.23 -5.04
N PRO A 93 2.32 -12.18 -4.34
CA PRO A 93 3.64 -12.02 -4.95
C PRO A 93 4.21 -13.37 -5.39
N TYR A 94 5.00 -13.38 -6.43
CA TYR A 94 5.88 -14.49 -6.82
C TYR A 94 7.19 -13.94 -7.35
N THR A 95 8.31 -14.41 -6.82
CA THR A 95 9.65 -13.98 -7.23
C THR A 95 10.52 -15.20 -7.45
N THR A 96 11.30 -15.20 -8.51
CA THR A 96 12.29 -16.23 -8.82
C THR A 96 13.60 -15.58 -9.23
N ASN A 97 14.70 -16.21 -8.85
CA ASN A 97 16.06 -15.77 -9.16
C ASN A 97 16.69 -16.73 -10.16
N PHE A 98 17.56 -16.20 -11.01
CA PHE A 98 18.34 -16.95 -11.99
C PHE A 98 19.82 -16.64 -11.79
N ASP A 99 20.63 -17.69 -11.74
CA ASP A 99 22.09 -17.59 -11.65
C ASP A 99 22.68 -17.00 -12.93
N ILE A 100 23.77 -16.25 -12.75
CA ILE A 100 24.62 -15.78 -13.84
C ILE A 100 25.84 -16.67 -13.86
N GLU A 101 26.10 -17.37 -14.97
CA GLU A 101 27.22 -18.27 -15.10
C GLU A 101 28.55 -17.53 -14.84
N GLY A 102 29.32 -18.04 -13.89
CA GLY A 102 30.63 -17.49 -13.51
C GLY A 102 30.55 -16.25 -12.59
N SER A 103 29.38 -15.87 -12.06
CA SER A 103 29.19 -14.79 -11.12
C SER A 103 28.41 -15.25 -9.89
N GLU A 104 28.54 -14.51 -8.78
CA GLU A 104 27.66 -14.65 -7.61
C GLU A 104 26.42 -13.74 -7.71
N ASP A 105 26.30 -12.99 -8.79
CA ASP A 105 25.19 -12.09 -9.05
C ASP A 105 23.99 -12.86 -9.57
N LEU A 106 22.80 -12.30 -9.37
CA LEU A 106 21.53 -12.93 -9.75
C LEU A 106 20.68 -12.00 -10.60
N HIS A 107 19.97 -12.58 -11.55
CA HIS A 107 18.79 -11.94 -12.13
C HIS A 107 17.56 -12.28 -11.31
N GLU A 108 16.66 -11.35 -11.18
CA GLU A 108 15.41 -11.54 -10.48
C GLU A 108 14.24 -11.26 -11.43
N LEU A 109 13.24 -12.14 -11.43
CA LEU A 109 11.98 -11.92 -12.10
C LEU A 109 10.86 -12.01 -11.08
N SER A 110 10.02 -10.98 -11.00
CA SER A 110 8.91 -10.93 -10.06
C SER A 110 7.58 -10.74 -10.79
N PHE A 111 6.56 -11.39 -10.28
CA PHE A 111 5.17 -11.25 -10.69
C PHE A 111 4.34 -10.94 -9.46
N LYS A 112 3.33 -10.10 -9.61
CA LYS A 112 2.44 -9.76 -8.51
C LYS A 112 1.03 -9.56 -9.07
N ALA A 113 0.03 -10.12 -8.40
CA ALA A 113 -1.37 -9.81 -8.62
C ALA A 113 -1.93 -9.22 -7.33
N PHE A 114 -2.80 -8.22 -7.43
CA PHE A 114 -3.36 -7.59 -6.24
C PHE A 114 -4.76 -7.05 -6.48
N THR A 115 -5.51 -6.91 -5.39
CA THR A 115 -6.75 -6.14 -5.33
C THR A 115 -6.81 -5.36 -4.02
N ILE A 116 -7.22 -4.10 -4.13
CA ILE A 116 -7.44 -3.20 -3.00
C ILE A 116 -8.90 -2.79 -3.08
N GLN A 117 -9.65 -3.02 -2.01
CA GLN A 117 -11.06 -2.65 -1.91
C GLN A 117 -11.24 -1.69 -0.74
N THR A 118 -12.04 -0.66 -0.94
CA THR A 118 -12.37 0.31 0.11
C THR A 118 -13.88 0.53 0.11
N GLU A 119 -14.47 0.51 1.31
CA GLU A 119 -15.89 0.84 1.52
C GLU A 119 -15.96 2.00 2.49
N ASN A 120 -16.45 3.15 2.03
CA ASN A 120 -16.59 4.37 2.83
C ASN A 120 -18.07 4.74 3.00
N ASP A 121 -18.48 4.92 4.24
CA ASP A 121 -19.80 5.50 4.59
C ASP A 121 -19.63 7.03 4.74
N LEU A 122 -20.03 7.77 3.70
CA LEU A 122 -19.72 9.19 3.56
C LEU A 122 -20.60 10.11 4.43
N LYS A 123 -21.79 9.68 4.86
CA LYS A 123 -22.74 10.45 5.69
C LYS A 123 -22.91 11.90 5.24
N LEU A 124 -23.12 12.14 3.94
CA LEU A 124 -23.16 13.47 3.34
C LEU A 124 -24.24 14.37 3.97
N PHE A 125 -25.36 13.80 4.40
CA PHE A 125 -26.45 14.51 5.04
C PHE A 125 -26.97 13.76 6.28
N GLY A 126 -26.47 14.14 7.45
CA GLY A 126 -26.95 13.64 8.73
C GLY A 126 -26.73 12.14 8.93
N THR A 127 -27.82 11.37 9.01
CA THR A 127 -27.80 9.92 9.21
C THR A 127 -27.98 9.13 7.92
N SER A 128 -27.74 9.76 6.74
CA SER A 128 -27.84 9.08 5.45
C SER A 128 -26.83 7.93 5.36
N LYS A 129 -27.22 6.87 4.65
CA LYS A 129 -26.31 5.76 4.30
C LYS A 129 -25.79 5.99 2.88
N ASP A 130 -24.71 6.78 2.81
CA ASP A 130 -24.06 7.15 1.55
C ASP A 130 -22.82 6.29 1.40
N LEU A 131 -22.92 5.18 0.66
CA LEU A 131 -21.86 4.20 0.54
C LEU A 131 -21.08 4.40 -0.76
N LEU A 132 -19.78 4.68 -0.65
CA LEU A 132 -18.83 4.67 -1.75
C LEU A 132 -17.97 3.41 -1.66
N LYS A 133 -18.10 2.54 -2.64
CA LYS A 133 -17.23 1.36 -2.81
C LYS A 133 -16.22 1.65 -3.89
N GLU A 134 -14.95 1.43 -3.58
CA GLU A 134 -13.83 1.61 -4.50
C GLU A 134 -13.07 0.30 -4.61
N ARG A 135 -12.60 -0.03 -5.80
CA ARG A 135 -11.77 -1.20 -6.05
C ARG A 135 -10.67 -0.87 -7.03
N THR A 136 -9.44 -1.21 -6.65
CA THR A 136 -8.29 -1.22 -7.56
C THR A 136 -7.77 -2.64 -7.65
N TYR A 137 -7.64 -3.17 -8.84
CA TYR A 137 -7.00 -4.44 -9.08
C TYR A 137 -5.97 -4.32 -10.18
N GLY A 138 -4.93 -5.13 -10.08
CA GLY A 138 -3.85 -5.06 -11.03
C GLY A 138 -2.92 -6.24 -10.97
N ALA A 139 -2.02 -6.22 -11.94
CA ALA A 139 -0.89 -7.12 -12.02
C ALA A 139 0.37 -6.34 -12.30
N SER A 140 1.50 -6.89 -11.88
CA SER A 140 2.80 -6.32 -12.20
C SER A 140 3.81 -7.40 -12.56
N ILE A 141 4.77 -7.01 -13.39
CA ILE A 141 5.97 -7.76 -13.71
C ILE A 141 7.17 -6.89 -13.42
N GLY A 142 8.16 -7.45 -12.72
CA GLY A 142 9.41 -6.79 -12.39
C GLY A 142 10.61 -7.60 -12.82
N TYR A 143 11.63 -6.91 -13.32
CA TYR A 143 12.92 -7.48 -13.60
C TYR A 143 13.98 -6.73 -12.80
N GLY A 144 14.86 -7.47 -12.15
CA GLY A 144 15.91 -6.98 -11.28
C GLY A 144 17.25 -7.63 -11.52
N TYR A 145 18.28 -6.95 -11.03
CA TYR A 145 19.66 -7.43 -10.97
C TYR A 145 20.17 -7.26 -9.55
N LEU A 146 20.68 -8.34 -8.97
CA LEU A 146 21.24 -8.38 -7.64
C LEU A 146 22.75 -8.53 -7.75
N TYR A 147 23.47 -7.48 -7.40
CA TYR A 147 24.93 -7.42 -7.38
C TYR A 147 25.44 -7.73 -5.97
N LYS A 148 26.23 -8.76 -5.83
CA LYS A 148 26.87 -9.13 -4.57
C LYS A 148 28.15 -8.33 -4.38
N ALA A 149 28.04 -7.14 -3.79
CA ALA A 149 29.16 -6.21 -3.61
C ALA A 149 30.20 -6.73 -2.59
N SER A 150 29.77 -7.57 -1.62
CA SER A 150 30.63 -8.30 -0.69
C SER A 150 29.84 -9.47 -0.08
N GLU A 151 30.49 -10.29 0.77
CA GLU A 151 29.82 -11.37 1.50
C GLU A 151 28.57 -10.92 2.26
N ASN A 152 28.58 -9.67 2.74
CA ASN A 152 27.52 -9.13 3.59
C ASN A 152 26.65 -8.06 2.89
N VAL A 153 27.08 -7.55 1.74
CA VAL A 153 26.40 -6.43 1.06
C VAL A 153 25.89 -6.84 -0.31
N THR A 154 24.60 -6.71 -0.49
CA THR A 154 23.93 -6.86 -1.79
C THR A 154 23.33 -5.53 -2.22
N LEU A 155 23.62 -5.11 -3.43
CA LEU A 155 22.97 -4.00 -4.10
C LEU A 155 22.03 -4.57 -5.16
N SER A 156 20.83 -4.05 -5.24
CA SER A 156 19.91 -4.49 -6.30
C SER A 156 19.21 -3.32 -6.96
N THR A 157 18.97 -3.47 -8.24
CA THR A 157 18.10 -2.59 -9.02
C THR A 157 16.95 -3.40 -9.56
N ARG A 158 15.76 -2.84 -9.57
CA ARG A 158 14.58 -3.48 -10.15
C ARG A 158 13.77 -2.45 -10.92
N THR A 159 13.17 -2.85 -12.02
CA THR A 159 12.14 -2.08 -12.69
C THR A 159 10.88 -2.93 -12.74
N THR A 160 9.81 -2.42 -12.17
CA THR A 160 8.49 -3.07 -12.14
C THR A 160 7.52 -2.27 -13.01
N THR A 161 6.78 -2.98 -13.84
CA THR A 161 5.66 -2.41 -14.62
C THR A 161 4.35 -2.92 -14.04
N HIS A 162 3.44 -1.99 -13.73
CA HIS A 162 2.12 -2.29 -13.21
C HIS A 162 1.07 -1.96 -14.26
N LEU A 163 0.08 -2.81 -14.40
CA LEU A 163 -1.17 -2.52 -15.10
C LEU A 163 -2.31 -2.62 -14.10
N MET A 164 -3.02 -1.52 -13.91
CA MET A 164 -4.07 -1.40 -12.89
C MET A 164 -5.37 -0.93 -13.49
N ARG A 165 -6.46 -1.37 -12.88
CA ARG A 165 -7.80 -0.84 -13.13
C ARG A 165 -8.43 -0.42 -11.81
N TYR A 166 -8.90 0.81 -11.79
CA TYR A 166 -9.72 1.37 -10.72
C TYR A 166 -11.18 1.41 -11.17
N GLU A 167 -12.07 1.11 -10.25
CA GLU A 167 -13.52 1.30 -10.42
C GLU A 167 -14.15 1.69 -9.09
N ASN A 168 -15.20 2.49 -9.14
CA ASN A 168 -15.99 2.81 -7.98
C ASN A 168 -17.49 2.78 -8.26
N SER A 169 -18.27 2.66 -7.19
CA SER A 169 -19.71 2.76 -7.24
C SER A 169 -20.23 3.52 -6.02
N PHE A 170 -21.22 4.38 -6.23
CA PHE A 170 -21.88 5.15 -5.19
C PHE A 170 -23.35 4.73 -5.06
N SER A 171 -23.80 4.53 -3.84
CA SER A 171 -25.20 4.23 -3.52
C SER A 171 -25.65 5.02 -2.31
N THR A 172 -26.92 5.43 -2.29
CA THR A 172 -27.50 6.23 -1.20
C THR A 172 -29.01 5.97 -1.07
N ASP A 173 -29.53 6.09 0.13
CA ASP A 173 -30.97 6.09 0.44
C ASP A 173 -31.53 7.52 0.59
N ASN A 174 -30.67 8.54 0.54
CA ASN A 174 -31.03 9.93 0.75
C ASN A 174 -31.24 10.66 -0.59
N LYS A 175 -32.38 11.41 -0.70
CA LYS A 175 -32.70 12.17 -1.92
C LYS A 175 -31.70 13.28 -2.24
N LEU A 176 -31.14 13.97 -1.23
CA LEU A 176 -30.17 15.05 -1.44
C LEU A 176 -28.82 14.46 -1.87
N SER A 177 -28.36 13.40 -1.21
CA SER A 177 -27.15 12.65 -1.62
C SER A 177 -27.28 12.10 -3.04
N SER A 178 -28.46 11.66 -3.44
CA SER A 178 -28.76 11.17 -4.79
C SER A 178 -28.62 12.27 -5.87
N ILE A 179 -28.91 13.55 -5.53
CA ILE A 179 -28.67 14.67 -6.44
C ILE A 179 -27.18 14.88 -6.64
N ILE A 180 -26.38 14.86 -5.56
CA ILE A 180 -24.92 14.97 -5.64
C ILE A 180 -24.35 13.79 -6.44
N GLY A 181 -24.80 12.57 -6.15
CA GLY A 181 -24.39 11.38 -6.90
C GLY A 181 -24.63 11.52 -8.41
N ARG A 182 -25.79 12.07 -8.83
CA ARG A 182 -26.07 12.31 -10.26
C ARG A 182 -25.19 13.39 -10.89
N ILE A 183 -24.81 14.43 -10.15
CA ILE A 183 -23.92 15.49 -10.66
C ILE A 183 -22.50 14.95 -10.86
N LEU A 184 -22.05 14.04 -9.99
CA LEU A 184 -20.71 13.44 -10.02
C LEU A 184 -20.65 12.13 -10.82
N ASP A 185 -21.79 11.64 -11.34
CA ASP A 185 -21.90 10.41 -12.09
C ASP A 185 -21.04 10.45 -13.38
N GLY A 186 -20.21 9.45 -13.61
CA GLY A 186 -19.27 9.43 -14.72
C GLY A 186 -18.07 10.38 -14.57
N ARG A 187 -18.05 11.26 -13.57
CA ARG A 187 -16.91 12.14 -13.25
C ARG A 187 -16.09 11.59 -12.08
N ALA A 188 -16.67 11.49 -10.90
CA ALA A 188 -16.03 11.05 -9.67
C ALA A 188 -16.62 9.75 -9.09
N VAL A 189 -17.88 9.46 -9.38
CA VAL A 189 -18.57 8.26 -8.92
C VAL A 189 -19.11 7.46 -10.11
N ASN A 190 -19.27 6.14 -9.92
CA ASN A 190 -19.69 5.20 -10.95
C ASN A 190 -18.74 5.23 -12.17
N VAL A 191 -17.45 5.31 -11.89
CA VAL A 191 -16.41 5.45 -12.91
C VAL A 191 -15.46 4.27 -12.94
N SER A 192 -14.77 4.12 -14.07
CA SER A 192 -13.62 3.22 -14.17
C SER A 192 -12.49 3.88 -14.95
N ALA A 193 -11.26 3.53 -14.56
CA ALA A 193 -10.04 4.04 -15.18
C ALA A 193 -8.94 2.96 -15.17
N TRP A 194 -8.00 3.06 -16.09
CA TRP A 194 -6.82 2.24 -16.18
C TRP A 194 -5.58 3.09 -15.94
N ALA A 195 -4.51 2.46 -15.43
CA ALA A 195 -3.19 3.06 -15.37
C ALA A 195 -2.12 2.02 -15.70
N ALA A 196 -1.14 2.44 -16.50
CA ALA A 196 0.12 1.74 -16.71
C ALA A 196 1.22 2.54 -16.00
N ILE A 197 1.98 1.89 -15.10
CA ILE A 197 2.94 2.55 -14.23
C ILE A 197 4.26 1.82 -14.30
N VAL A 198 5.36 2.57 -14.42
CA VAL A 198 6.73 2.05 -14.33
C VAL A 198 7.34 2.52 -13.03
N GLN A 199 7.92 1.56 -12.28
CA GLN A 199 8.50 1.77 -10.96
C GLN A 199 9.93 1.25 -10.95
N PRO A 200 10.95 2.09 -11.21
CA PRO A 200 12.33 1.78 -10.88
C PRO A 200 12.56 1.79 -9.37
N SER A 201 13.42 0.90 -8.89
CA SER A 201 13.85 0.84 -7.50
C SER A 201 15.33 0.50 -7.38
N ILE A 202 15.94 0.99 -6.31
CA ILE A 202 17.32 0.68 -5.92
C ILE A 202 17.29 0.29 -4.45
N LYS A 203 17.92 -0.86 -4.14
CA LYS A 203 18.00 -1.39 -2.76
C LYS A 203 19.44 -1.68 -2.40
N ALA A 204 19.84 -1.24 -1.22
CA ALA A 204 21.05 -1.69 -0.56
C ALA A 204 20.64 -2.56 0.65
N LYS A 205 21.20 -3.77 0.76
CA LYS A 205 20.94 -4.71 1.85
C LYS A 205 22.26 -5.17 2.45
N TYR A 206 22.41 -5.00 3.76
CA TYR A 206 23.47 -5.57 4.56
C TYR A 206 22.91 -6.75 5.35
N THR A 207 23.57 -7.91 5.27
CA THR A 207 23.19 -9.12 6.00
C THR A 207 24.37 -9.59 6.84
N SER A 208 24.14 -9.83 8.13
CA SER A 208 25.15 -10.34 9.05
C SER A 208 24.69 -11.67 9.66
N PRO A 209 25.38 -12.76 9.38
CA PRO A 209 25.17 -14.01 10.10
C PRO A 209 25.63 -13.86 11.54
N THR A 210 24.96 -14.57 12.46
CA THR A 210 25.25 -14.61 13.88
C THR A 210 25.16 -16.05 14.38
N SER A 211 25.62 -16.30 15.60
CA SER A 211 25.50 -17.64 16.23
C SER A 211 24.03 -18.04 16.50
N TRP A 212 23.11 -17.08 16.56
CA TRP A 212 21.69 -17.31 16.82
C TRP A 212 20.82 -17.27 15.55
N GLY A 213 21.39 -16.88 14.39
CA GLY A 213 20.67 -16.77 13.13
C GLY A 213 21.28 -15.71 12.22
N LYS A 214 20.49 -14.72 11.81
CA LYS A 214 20.95 -13.59 10.98
C LYS A 214 20.17 -12.32 11.30
N TRP A 215 20.76 -11.18 10.98
CA TRP A 215 20.00 -9.94 10.86
C TRP A 215 20.34 -9.22 9.57
N HIS A 216 19.46 -8.38 9.09
CA HIS A 216 19.75 -7.53 7.95
C HIS A 216 19.20 -6.12 8.16
N ALA A 217 19.88 -5.17 7.54
CA ALA A 217 19.40 -3.81 7.37
C ALA A 217 19.30 -3.54 5.87
N SER A 218 18.23 -2.87 5.45
CA SER A 218 18.08 -2.50 4.05
C SER A 218 17.50 -1.10 3.91
N SER A 219 17.88 -0.44 2.82
CA SER A 219 17.31 0.83 2.37
C SER A 219 16.89 0.66 0.92
N THR A 220 15.63 0.97 0.61
CA THR A 220 15.06 0.83 -0.73
C THR A 220 14.41 2.13 -1.15
N LEU A 221 14.92 2.74 -2.20
CA LEU A 221 14.29 3.89 -2.86
C LEU A 221 13.47 3.39 -4.04
N ASN A 222 12.19 3.70 -4.02
CA ASN A 222 11.25 3.45 -5.09
C ASN A 222 10.79 4.76 -5.69
N SER A 223 10.75 4.86 -7.00
CA SER A 223 10.14 5.98 -7.72
C SER A 223 9.20 5.43 -8.78
N PHE A 224 8.10 6.08 -9.04
CA PHE A 224 7.18 5.62 -10.06
C PHE A 224 6.57 6.78 -10.84
N ILE A 225 6.25 6.49 -12.09
CA ILE A 225 5.53 7.37 -12.99
C ILE A 225 4.64 6.51 -13.88
N GLY A 226 3.45 7.01 -14.18
CA GLY A 226 2.50 6.28 -15.00
C GLY A 226 1.67 7.16 -15.90
N HIS A 227 0.87 6.52 -16.71
CA HIS A 227 -0.13 7.14 -17.57
C HIS A 227 -1.48 6.48 -17.31
N SER A 228 -2.50 7.31 -17.09
CA SER A 228 -3.87 6.89 -16.86
C SER A 228 -4.73 7.14 -18.07
N CYS A 229 -5.71 6.27 -18.31
CA CYS A 229 -6.70 6.40 -19.36
C CYS A 229 -8.05 5.84 -18.92
N GLY A 230 -9.13 6.30 -19.55
CA GLY A 230 -10.49 5.86 -19.25
C GLY A 230 -11.51 6.96 -19.49
N SER A 231 -12.77 6.71 -19.12
CA SER A 231 -13.86 7.67 -19.28
C SER A 231 -14.13 8.53 -18.04
N ALA A 232 -13.52 8.20 -16.91
CA ALA A 232 -13.66 8.97 -15.67
C ALA A 232 -13.29 10.43 -15.88
N ASN A 233 -14.05 11.35 -15.28
CA ASN A 233 -13.82 12.78 -15.37
C ASN A 233 -13.60 13.29 -16.81
N ASN A 234 -14.40 12.78 -17.77
CA ASN A 234 -14.27 13.10 -19.21
C ASN A 234 -12.87 12.80 -19.79
N GLY A 235 -12.16 11.81 -19.25
CA GLY A 235 -10.80 11.46 -19.64
C GLY A 235 -9.69 12.22 -18.92
N ASN A 236 -10.03 13.19 -18.06
CA ASN A 236 -9.05 13.92 -17.26
C ASN A 236 -8.79 13.21 -15.92
N ILE A 237 -7.96 12.15 -15.95
CA ILE A 237 -7.78 11.24 -14.81
C ILE A 237 -6.58 11.62 -13.94
N GLY A 238 -5.61 12.38 -14.48
CA GLY A 238 -4.33 12.59 -13.82
C GLY A 238 -3.39 11.39 -13.92
N ASN A 239 -2.10 11.62 -13.92
CA ASN A 239 -1.08 10.62 -14.11
C ASN A 239 -0.41 10.28 -12.77
N PRO A 240 -0.40 9.00 -12.34
CA PRO A 240 0.24 8.61 -11.09
C PRO A 240 1.74 8.85 -11.13
N LYS A 241 2.27 9.41 -10.06
CA LYS A 241 3.69 9.64 -9.87
C LYS A 241 4.00 9.74 -8.37
N GLY A 242 5.22 9.43 -8.01
CA GLY A 242 5.66 9.57 -6.64
C GLY A 242 6.96 8.82 -6.37
N TRP A 243 7.39 8.89 -5.13
CA TRP A 243 8.50 8.11 -4.60
C TRP A 243 8.26 7.79 -3.13
N TYR A 244 8.90 6.73 -2.67
CA TYR A 244 8.99 6.39 -1.26
C TYR A 244 10.32 5.72 -0.95
N LEU A 245 10.82 5.97 0.26
CA LEU A 245 12.07 5.41 0.78
C LEU A 245 11.73 4.53 1.98
N SER A 246 12.06 3.25 1.89
CA SER A 246 11.88 2.28 2.97
C SER A 246 13.21 1.94 3.61
N ASN A 247 13.33 2.13 4.91
CA ASN A 247 14.47 1.71 5.72
C ASN A 247 14.02 0.66 6.71
N GLU A 248 14.62 -0.53 6.68
CA GLU A 248 14.19 -1.69 7.47
C GLU A 248 15.38 -2.34 8.16
N ILE A 249 15.14 -2.79 9.40
CA ILE A 249 16.04 -3.69 10.14
C ILE A 249 15.21 -4.88 10.58
N THR A 250 15.66 -6.10 10.26
CA THR A 250 14.99 -7.35 10.63
C THR A 250 16.00 -8.35 11.18
N GLY A 251 15.67 -8.97 12.32
CA GLY A 251 16.42 -10.07 12.92
C GLY A 251 15.66 -11.38 12.80
N TYR A 252 16.38 -12.47 12.56
CA TYR A 252 15.88 -13.84 12.48
C TYR A 252 16.60 -14.71 13.49
N TYR A 253 15.89 -15.25 14.44
CA TYR A 253 16.40 -16.14 15.46
C TYR A 253 16.04 -17.58 15.12
N ASN A 254 17.05 -18.39 14.78
CA ASN A 254 16.85 -19.79 14.42
C ASN A 254 16.48 -20.62 15.63
N ILE A 255 15.45 -21.44 15.50
CA ILE A 255 14.99 -22.41 16.48
C ILE A 255 14.86 -23.79 15.85
N TYR A 256 14.75 -24.84 16.66
CA TYR A 256 14.61 -26.23 16.20
C TYR A 256 15.65 -26.60 15.13
N HIS A 257 16.95 -26.42 15.45
CA HIS A 257 18.09 -26.77 14.56
C HIS A 257 18.05 -26.06 13.21
N GLY A 258 17.43 -24.91 13.11
CA GLY A 258 17.34 -24.12 11.89
C GLY A 258 16.16 -24.46 10.96
N GLU A 259 15.26 -25.36 11.37
CA GLU A 259 14.03 -25.66 10.61
C GLU A 259 12.96 -24.57 10.76
N GLN A 260 13.11 -23.70 11.77
CA GLN A 260 12.17 -22.62 12.07
C GLN A 260 12.94 -21.37 12.48
N ALA A 261 12.34 -20.21 12.30
CA ALA A 261 12.87 -18.96 12.79
C ALA A 261 11.77 -18.06 13.37
N LEU A 262 12.08 -17.40 14.48
CA LEU A 262 11.35 -16.23 14.91
C LEU A 262 11.98 -15.02 14.23
N PHE A 263 11.16 -14.11 13.71
CA PHE A 263 11.66 -12.84 13.19
C PHE A 263 11.01 -11.66 13.90
N THR A 264 11.75 -10.57 13.94
CA THR A 264 11.26 -9.26 14.37
C THR A 264 11.87 -8.20 13.46
N GLY A 265 11.08 -7.20 13.07
CA GLY A 265 11.50 -6.14 12.17
C GLY A 265 10.90 -4.81 12.53
N ILE A 266 11.63 -3.75 12.19
CA ILE A 266 11.15 -2.37 12.22
C ILE A 266 11.45 -1.76 10.87
N LYS A 267 10.45 -1.10 10.27
CA LYS A 267 10.56 -0.41 8.99
C LYS A 267 10.02 1.01 9.13
N ARG A 268 10.73 1.98 8.55
CA ARG A 268 10.27 3.35 8.34
C ARG A 268 10.09 3.56 6.85
N VAL A 269 8.99 4.18 6.47
CA VAL A 269 8.68 4.54 5.08
C VAL A 269 8.47 6.05 5.02
N ASP A 270 9.32 6.75 4.27
CA ASP A 270 9.20 8.18 3.96
C ASP A 270 8.52 8.33 2.59
N LEU A 271 7.59 9.27 2.45
CA LEU A 271 6.65 9.38 1.34
C LEU A 271 6.80 10.69 0.59
N SER A 272 6.59 10.67 -0.73
CA SER A 272 6.37 11.88 -1.52
C SER A 272 5.04 12.54 -1.16
N HIS A 273 4.91 13.84 -1.51
CA HIS A 273 3.72 14.64 -1.19
C HIS A 273 2.40 13.99 -1.64
N ASP A 274 2.33 13.49 -2.88
CA ASP A 274 1.12 12.85 -3.43
C ASP A 274 0.67 11.60 -2.61
N LEU A 275 1.62 10.87 -2.01
CA LEU A 275 1.35 9.72 -1.14
C LEU A 275 1.03 10.16 0.30
N SER A 276 1.72 11.21 0.79
CA SER A 276 1.56 11.70 2.15
C SER A 276 0.19 12.29 2.41
N ASP A 277 -0.41 12.92 1.41
CA ASP A 277 -1.75 13.51 1.49
C ASP A 277 -2.83 12.47 1.72
N GLU A 278 -2.73 11.31 1.06
CA GLU A 278 -3.68 10.21 1.23
C GLU A 278 -3.51 9.48 2.56
N LEU A 279 -2.27 9.33 3.03
CA LEU A 279 -1.96 8.66 4.29
C LEU A 279 -1.94 9.59 5.51
N GLY A 280 -2.16 10.88 5.30
CA GLY A 280 -2.20 11.90 6.38
C GLY A 280 -0.86 12.09 7.10
N SER A 281 0.24 11.59 6.54
CA SER A 281 1.58 11.67 7.13
C SER A 281 2.68 11.59 6.08
N PRO A 282 3.78 12.35 6.20
CA PRO A 282 4.94 12.26 5.31
C PRO A 282 5.79 10.99 5.53
N HIS A 283 5.55 10.25 6.60
CA HIS A 283 6.20 8.98 6.89
C HIS A 283 5.35 8.15 7.84
N TYR A 284 5.60 6.84 7.86
CA TYR A 284 5.02 5.93 8.84
C TYR A 284 6.03 4.86 9.24
N TYR A 285 5.73 4.15 10.32
CA TYR A 285 6.53 3.05 10.83
C TYR A 285 5.73 1.76 10.83
N GLU A 286 6.43 0.66 10.59
CA GLU A 286 5.91 -0.69 10.74
C GLU A 286 6.81 -1.45 11.71
N ALA A 287 6.22 -2.17 12.66
CA ALA A 287 6.90 -3.14 13.49
C ALA A 287 6.28 -4.51 13.26
N SER A 288 7.10 -5.52 13.03
CA SER A 288 6.64 -6.86 12.75
C SER A 288 7.30 -7.89 13.67
N ILE A 289 6.54 -8.90 14.04
CA ILE A 289 7.03 -10.09 14.72
C ILE A 289 6.30 -11.31 14.17
N GLY A 290 7.00 -12.41 13.98
CA GLY A 290 6.36 -13.61 13.46
C GLY A 290 7.24 -14.83 13.53
N TRP A 291 6.66 -15.93 13.09
CA TRP A 291 7.24 -17.26 13.11
C TRP A 291 7.25 -17.81 11.68
N LEU A 292 8.43 -18.24 11.22
CA LEU A 292 8.67 -18.83 9.92
C LEU A 292 9.00 -20.31 10.06
N PHE A 293 8.48 -21.09 9.15
CA PHE A 293 8.78 -22.50 8.95
C PHE A 293 9.49 -22.64 7.62
N TYR A 294 10.73 -23.15 7.61
CA TYR A 294 11.45 -23.43 6.38
C TYR A 294 10.87 -24.68 5.71
N ALA A 295 10.63 -24.58 4.41
CA ALA A 295 10.05 -25.69 3.68
C ALA A 295 11.06 -26.83 3.54
N PRO A 296 10.68 -28.10 3.82
CA PRO A 296 11.54 -29.22 3.54
C PRO A 296 11.70 -29.39 2.02
N LYS A 297 12.92 -29.68 1.56
CA LYS A 297 13.12 -30.15 0.19
C LYS A 297 12.18 -31.35 -0.05
N PRO A 298 11.30 -31.39 -1.07
CA PRO A 298 11.62 -31.00 -2.47
C PRO A 298 10.84 -29.79 -3.03
N PHE A 299 10.39 -28.85 -2.21
CA PHE A 299 9.65 -27.70 -2.71
C PHE A 299 10.61 -26.56 -3.08
N ASP A 300 11.28 -26.64 -4.24
CA ASP A 300 12.25 -25.63 -4.70
C ASP A 300 11.66 -24.24 -4.93
N TRP A 301 10.33 -24.11 -4.99
CA TRP A 301 9.62 -22.85 -5.16
C TRP A 301 9.19 -22.20 -3.83
N LEU A 302 9.34 -22.91 -2.70
CA LEU A 302 8.95 -22.46 -1.37
C LEU A 302 10.14 -22.55 -0.42
N ASP A 303 10.72 -21.41 -0.06
CA ASP A 303 11.80 -21.34 0.92
C ASP A 303 11.26 -21.43 2.35
N ASN A 304 10.21 -20.65 2.63
CA ASN A 304 9.58 -20.62 3.94
C ASN A 304 8.13 -20.10 3.84
N PHE A 305 7.36 -20.43 4.87
CA PHE A 305 6.05 -19.85 5.12
C PHE A 305 5.91 -19.53 6.60
N GLY A 306 5.02 -18.63 6.95
CA GLY A 306 4.85 -18.24 8.34
C GLY A 306 3.66 -17.35 8.60
N ILE A 307 3.49 -17.06 9.89
CA ILE A 307 2.46 -16.16 10.40
C ILE A 307 3.10 -15.15 11.33
N GLY A 308 2.58 -13.95 11.33
CA GLY A 308 3.04 -12.92 12.24
C GLY A 308 2.06 -11.78 12.38
N VAL A 309 2.46 -10.84 13.21
CA VAL A 309 1.70 -9.63 13.50
C VAL A 309 2.50 -8.44 13.01
N ASN A 310 1.83 -7.52 12.34
CA ASN A 310 2.38 -6.23 11.93
C ASN A 310 1.63 -5.10 12.63
N PHE A 311 2.37 -4.12 13.12
CA PHE A 311 1.86 -2.90 13.75
C PHE A 311 2.27 -1.71 12.90
N ASN A 312 1.31 -0.87 12.53
CA ASN A 312 1.55 0.40 11.83
C ASN A 312 1.35 1.57 12.77
N TYR A 313 2.24 2.54 12.67
CA TYR A 313 2.26 3.74 13.49
C TYR A 313 2.54 4.97 12.62
N GLY A 314 1.89 6.10 12.89
CA GLY A 314 2.18 7.37 12.24
C GLY A 314 1.46 7.61 10.90
N SER A 315 0.43 6.82 10.56
CA SER A 315 -0.41 7.06 9.38
C SER A 315 -1.90 6.87 9.71
N THR A 316 -2.78 7.17 8.77
CA THR A 316 -4.23 6.88 8.91
C THR A 316 -4.51 5.39 9.10
N LEU A 317 -3.59 4.52 8.63
CA LEU A 317 -3.69 3.05 8.75
C LEU A 317 -3.02 2.50 10.01
N ARG A 318 -2.82 3.33 11.06
CA ARG A 318 -2.27 2.86 12.34
C ARG A 318 -3.14 1.78 12.97
N GLY A 319 -2.49 0.80 13.60
CA GLY A 319 -3.15 -0.36 14.19
C GLY A 319 -2.35 -1.63 13.98
N GLY A 320 -2.93 -2.78 14.34
CA GLY A 320 -2.32 -4.10 14.17
C GLY A 320 -3.01 -4.94 13.10
N SER A 321 -2.27 -5.84 12.47
CA SER A 321 -2.81 -6.85 11.55
C SER A 321 -2.07 -8.17 11.65
N ILE A 322 -2.78 -9.27 11.40
CA ILE A 322 -2.19 -10.60 11.24
C ILE A 322 -1.84 -10.78 9.77
N GLN A 323 -0.62 -11.22 9.50
CA GLN A 323 -0.11 -11.43 8.16
C GLN A 323 0.40 -12.86 7.95
N LEU A 324 0.21 -13.39 6.77
CA LEU A 324 0.85 -14.60 6.32
C LEU A 324 2.08 -14.25 5.50
N TYR A 325 3.18 -14.89 5.81
CA TYR A 325 4.46 -14.70 5.12
C TYR A 325 4.75 -15.89 4.22
N TYR A 326 5.35 -15.59 3.10
CA TYR A 326 5.71 -16.54 2.07
C TYR A 326 7.04 -16.08 1.45
N ASN A 327 8.04 -16.97 1.40
CA ASN A 327 9.38 -16.68 0.89
C ASN A 327 9.98 -15.37 1.46
N LYS A 328 9.75 -15.12 2.76
CA LYS A 328 10.31 -13.94 3.45
C LYS A 328 11.82 -14.09 3.57
N GLN A 329 12.58 -13.10 3.01
CA GLN A 329 14.03 -13.06 2.96
C GLN A 329 14.62 -12.08 3.96
#